data_33a816536c896a94d38d1d93c1d49c3f
#
_entry.id   33a816536c896a94d38d1d93c1d49c3f
#
_cell.length_a   1.000
_cell.length_b   1.000
_cell.length_c   1.000
_cell.angle_alpha   90.00
_cell.angle_beta   90.00
_cell.angle_gamma   90.00
#
_symmetry.space_group_name_H-M   'P 1'
#
loop_
_entity.id
_entity.type
_entity.pdbx_description
1 polymer ?
#
loop_
_entity_poly.entity_id
_entity_poly.type
_entity_poly.pdbx_seq_one_letter_code
_entity_poly.pdbx_strand_id
1 'polypeptide(L)'
;MKHNMQILQELAAANGPLCVGLDTDPSYIPPSVLAKYDSPAQAVLAYNTEIIDRVAAAKSACCFKVQIAYYEAMGLEGMRVYEQTLKAVKKSGLACISDIKRGDIAATAGAYARAHFSGDFETDIITINPYMGFDTLKPFTEYAQKAGKGMFVLLRTSNPGMTDIEQKELKEGGRVLDGVGAELERLSKEFASFYPQQTCSPVGAVVGCTEESDAKALRETYPDIFFLIPGYGAQGGAARIAATLLKNAGGTVNSSRGILCAWKKSPTCLQKEQDGSLTMDDIGDAAGAAAIEAKNDLLSAFAAL
;
A
#
# COMPACT_ATOMS: atom_id res chain seq x y z
N MET A 1 14.27 -19.18 4.01
CA MET A 1 13.38 -18.51 3.04
C MET A 1 13.29 -17.04 3.44
N LYS A 2 13.30 -16.11 2.47
CA LYS A 2 13.11 -14.69 2.73
C LYS A 2 11.60 -14.38 2.71
N HIS A 3 11.08 -13.66 3.71
CA HIS A 3 9.66 -13.27 3.73
C HIS A 3 9.41 -11.99 2.92
N ASN A 4 8.17 -11.78 2.48
CA ASN A 4 7.81 -10.73 1.52
C ASN A 4 8.01 -9.30 2.07
N MET A 5 7.89 -9.08 3.38
CA MET A 5 8.21 -7.78 3.97
C MET A 5 9.70 -7.45 3.89
N GLN A 6 10.60 -8.44 4.01
CA GLN A 6 12.03 -8.25 3.79
C GLN A 6 12.33 -7.92 2.32
N ILE A 7 11.63 -8.59 1.39
CA ILE A 7 11.73 -8.27 -0.04
C ILE A 7 11.26 -6.84 -0.31
N LEU A 8 10.14 -6.43 0.28
CA LEU A 8 9.63 -5.05 0.17
C LEU A 8 10.64 -4.03 0.74
N GLN A 9 11.25 -4.30 1.89
CA GLN A 9 12.25 -3.41 2.48
C GLN A 9 13.47 -3.25 1.57
N GLU A 10 13.94 -4.33 0.96
CA GLU A 10 15.05 -4.29 0.00
C GLU A 10 14.70 -3.54 -1.28
N LEU A 11 13.47 -3.73 -1.80
CA LEU A 11 12.97 -2.96 -2.94
C LEU A 11 12.85 -1.47 -2.60
N ALA A 12 12.41 -1.13 -1.39
CA ALA A 12 12.35 0.26 -0.94
C ALA A 12 13.75 0.91 -0.84
N ALA A 13 14.74 0.16 -0.39
CA ALA A 13 16.13 0.61 -0.39
C ALA A 13 16.71 0.79 -1.80
N ALA A 14 16.36 -0.09 -2.74
CA ALA A 14 16.87 -0.06 -4.12
C ALA A 14 16.16 0.96 -5.01
N ASN A 15 14.83 1.04 -4.94
CA ASN A 15 13.98 1.82 -5.85
C ASN A 15 13.40 3.09 -5.23
N GLY A 16 13.65 3.34 -3.93
CA GLY A 16 12.98 4.39 -3.14
C GLY A 16 11.68 3.90 -2.50
N PRO A 17 11.14 4.65 -1.52
CA PRO A 17 10.07 4.19 -0.64
C PRO A 17 8.66 4.35 -1.24
N LEU A 18 8.50 4.76 -2.49
CA LEU A 18 7.21 4.99 -3.11
C LEU A 18 6.42 3.67 -3.28
N CYS A 19 5.17 3.67 -2.82
CA CYS A 19 4.14 2.70 -3.15
C CYS A 19 3.11 3.34 -4.10
N VAL A 20 2.84 2.73 -5.23
CA VAL A 20 1.78 3.21 -6.13
C VAL A 20 0.47 2.50 -5.79
N GLY A 21 -0.53 3.29 -5.37
CA GLY A 21 -1.86 2.75 -5.08
C GLY A 21 -2.71 2.64 -6.34
N LEU A 22 -3.20 1.45 -6.61
CA LEU A 22 -4.14 1.14 -7.70
C LEU A 22 -5.58 1.12 -7.15
N ASP A 23 -5.98 2.28 -6.61
CA ASP A 23 -7.33 2.57 -6.13
C ASP A 23 -8.15 3.10 -7.33
N THR A 24 -8.17 2.35 -8.44
CA THR A 24 -8.55 2.85 -9.75
C THR A 24 -10.07 2.86 -9.92
N ASP A 25 -10.64 4.06 -9.83
CA ASP A 25 -12.03 4.30 -10.21
C ASP A 25 -12.12 4.51 -11.74
N PRO A 26 -13.10 3.94 -12.45
CA PRO A 26 -13.27 4.16 -13.88
C PRO A 26 -13.32 5.65 -14.28
N SER A 27 -13.78 6.54 -13.40
CA SER A 27 -13.81 7.99 -13.63
C SER A 27 -12.43 8.67 -13.69
N TYR A 28 -11.38 7.95 -13.32
CA TYR A 28 -10.00 8.44 -13.46
C TYR A 28 -9.49 8.30 -14.88
N ILE A 29 -10.08 7.38 -15.65
CA ILE A 29 -9.70 7.12 -17.04
C ILE A 29 -10.29 8.24 -17.92
N PRO A 30 -9.51 8.82 -18.86
CA PRO A 30 -10.03 9.82 -19.78
C PRO A 30 -11.23 9.28 -20.58
N PRO A 31 -12.30 10.06 -20.75
CA PRO A 31 -13.50 9.61 -21.48
C PRO A 31 -13.22 9.11 -22.90
N SER A 32 -12.30 9.75 -23.63
CA SER A 32 -11.91 9.33 -24.99
C SER A 32 -11.22 7.96 -25.01
N VAL A 33 -10.52 7.62 -23.95
CA VAL A 33 -9.85 6.32 -23.79
C VAL A 33 -10.83 5.27 -23.28
N LEU A 34 -11.63 5.61 -22.26
CA LEU A 34 -12.65 4.71 -21.68
C LEU A 34 -13.62 4.19 -22.75
N ALA A 35 -14.04 5.07 -23.69
CA ALA A 35 -14.96 4.73 -24.77
C ALA A 35 -14.40 3.69 -25.78
N LYS A 36 -13.12 3.38 -25.73
CA LYS A 36 -12.47 2.38 -26.62
C LYS A 36 -12.59 0.94 -26.08
N TYR A 37 -13.16 0.74 -24.91
CA TYR A 37 -13.28 -0.57 -24.23
C TYR A 37 -14.75 -0.99 -24.12
N ASP A 38 -15.00 -2.29 -24.18
CA ASP A 38 -16.34 -2.86 -24.08
C ASP A 38 -16.97 -2.70 -22.69
N SER A 39 -16.13 -2.57 -21.64
CA SER A 39 -16.61 -2.31 -20.28
C SER A 39 -15.62 -1.44 -19.50
N PRO A 40 -16.11 -0.71 -18.47
CA PRO A 40 -15.24 0.02 -17.56
C PRO A 40 -14.20 -0.84 -16.87
N ALA A 41 -14.52 -2.08 -16.54
CA ALA A 41 -13.60 -3.01 -15.89
C ALA A 41 -12.43 -3.39 -16.81
N GLN A 42 -12.66 -3.63 -18.11
CA GLN A 42 -11.60 -3.86 -19.09
C GLN A 42 -10.69 -2.64 -19.23
N ALA A 43 -11.26 -1.45 -19.28
CA ALA A 43 -10.48 -0.21 -19.31
C ALA A 43 -9.60 -0.05 -18.07
N VAL A 44 -10.13 -0.37 -16.87
CA VAL A 44 -9.34 -0.35 -15.62
C VAL A 44 -8.17 -1.32 -15.69
N LEU A 45 -8.36 -2.52 -16.21
CA LEU A 45 -7.26 -3.48 -16.37
C LEU A 45 -6.15 -2.95 -17.27
N ALA A 46 -6.51 -2.43 -18.44
CA ALA A 46 -5.55 -1.86 -19.38
C ALA A 46 -4.81 -0.67 -18.77
N TYR A 47 -5.55 0.21 -18.10
CA TYR A 47 -5.01 1.37 -17.41
C TYR A 47 -4.00 1.00 -16.31
N ASN A 48 -4.37 0.06 -15.46
CA ASN A 48 -3.49 -0.42 -14.40
C ASN A 48 -2.24 -1.09 -14.97
N THR A 49 -2.40 -1.93 -16.01
CA THR A 49 -1.28 -2.64 -16.63
C THR A 49 -0.26 -1.67 -17.22
N GLU A 50 -0.73 -0.65 -17.95
CA GLU A 50 0.16 0.37 -18.50
C GLU A 50 0.92 1.13 -17.42
N ILE A 51 0.25 1.54 -16.33
CA ILE A 51 0.89 2.23 -15.21
C ILE A 51 1.90 1.32 -14.51
N ILE A 52 1.55 0.04 -14.29
CA ILE A 52 2.46 -0.94 -13.69
C ILE A 52 3.73 -1.05 -14.52
N ASP A 53 3.60 -1.22 -15.84
CA ASP A 53 4.74 -1.42 -16.74
C ASP A 53 5.65 -0.17 -16.75
N ARG A 54 5.09 1.04 -16.84
CA ARG A 54 5.88 2.30 -16.83
C ARG A 54 6.60 2.53 -15.50
N VAL A 55 5.92 2.35 -14.39
CA VAL A 55 6.50 2.55 -13.04
C VAL A 55 7.59 1.51 -12.76
N ALA A 56 7.36 0.25 -13.13
CA ALA A 56 8.34 -0.81 -12.94
C ALA A 56 9.60 -0.61 -13.81
N ALA A 57 9.42 -0.27 -15.11
CA ALA A 57 10.52 0.02 -16.02
C ALA A 57 11.39 1.19 -15.53
N ALA A 58 10.77 2.22 -14.96
CA ALA A 58 11.45 3.38 -14.40
C ALA A 58 12.11 3.11 -13.02
N LYS A 59 11.83 1.95 -12.39
CA LYS A 59 12.25 1.66 -11.00
C LYS A 59 11.91 2.79 -10.04
N SER A 60 10.71 3.37 -10.21
CA SER A 60 10.28 4.56 -9.46
C SER A 60 9.46 4.23 -8.22
N ALA A 61 9.13 2.94 -7.97
CA ALA A 61 8.43 2.48 -6.79
C ALA A 61 9.01 1.16 -6.27
N CYS A 62 8.72 0.83 -5.02
CA CYS A 62 9.08 -0.46 -4.41
C CYS A 62 7.93 -1.47 -4.45
N CYS A 63 6.70 -1.02 -4.56
CA CYS A 63 5.52 -1.87 -4.56
C CYS A 63 4.31 -1.18 -5.18
N PHE A 64 3.30 -2.00 -5.46
CA PHE A 64 1.94 -1.55 -5.75
C PHE A 64 0.99 -2.00 -4.65
N LYS A 65 0.01 -1.16 -4.34
CA LYS A 65 -1.06 -1.45 -3.38
C LYS A 65 -2.41 -1.45 -4.09
N VAL A 66 -3.04 -2.62 -4.18
CA VAL A 66 -4.31 -2.81 -4.89
C VAL A 66 -5.46 -2.77 -3.89
N GLN A 67 -6.29 -1.72 -3.96
CA GLN A 67 -7.42 -1.52 -3.06
C GLN A 67 -8.65 -2.28 -3.57
N ILE A 68 -8.99 -3.38 -2.90
CA ILE A 68 -10.05 -4.31 -3.35
C ILE A 68 -11.43 -3.64 -3.51
N ALA A 69 -11.75 -2.64 -2.70
CA ALA A 69 -13.07 -1.99 -2.70
C ALA A 69 -13.46 -1.41 -4.07
N TYR A 70 -12.51 -0.88 -4.84
CA TYR A 70 -12.78 -0.35 -6.18
C TYR A 70 -13.15 -1.45 -7.18
N TYR A 71 -12.61 -2.64 -6.99
CA TYR A 71 -12.89 -3.80 -7.84
C TYR A 71 -14.18 -4.51 -7.40
N GLU A 72 -14.44 -4.63 -6.10
CA GLU A 72 -15.72 -5.11 -5.56
C GLU A 72 -16.89 -4.25 -6.06
N ALA A 73 -16.70 -2.92 -6.13
CA ALA A 73 -17.71 -1.99 -6.65
C ALA A 73 -18.08 -2.22 -8.12
N MET A 74 -17.21 -2.86 -8.91
CA MET A 74 -17.48 -3.27 -10.31
C MET A 74 -18.07 -4.69 -10.43
N GLY A 75 -18.42 -5.35 -9.32
CA GLY A 75 -19.03 -6.68 -9.29
C GLY A 75 -18.06 -7.80 -9.72
N LEU A 76 -18.60 -8.88 -10.29
CA LEU A 76 -17.79 -10.06 -10.65
C LEU A 76 -16.75 -9.76 -11.74
N GLU A 77 -17.04 -8.87 -12.67
CA GLU A 77 -16.07 -8.45 -13.70
C GLU A 77 -14.91 -7.69 -13.03
N GLY A 78 -15.21 -6.79 -12.10
CA GLY A 78 -14.21 -6.10 -11.30
C GLY A 78 -13.33 -7.05 -10.50
N MET A 79 -13.89 -8.13 -9.94
CA MET A 79 -13.09 -9.12 -9.21
C MET A 79 -12.17 -9.94 -10.11
N ARG A 80 -12.54 -10.18 -11.37
CA ARG A 80 -11.63 -10.76 -12.38
C ARG A 80 -10.49 -9.78 -12.73
N VAL A 81 -10.82 -8.50 -12.85
CA VAL A 81 -9.81 -7.44 -13.07
C VAL A 81 -8.87 -7.32 -11.86
N TYR A 82 -9.39 -7.45 -10.64
CA TYR A 82 -8.57 -7.51 -9.43
C TYR A 82 -7.53 -8.63 -9.50
N GLU A 83 -7.96 -9.86 -9.78
CA GLU A 83 -7.07 -11.01 -9.96
C GLU A 83 -5.98 -10.74 -11.02
N GLN A 84 -6.38 -10.21 -12.18
CA GLN A 84 -5.46 -9.92 -13.28
C GLN A 84 -4.48 -8.79 -12.93
N THR A 85 -4.93 -7.77 -12.19
CA THR A 85 -4.08 -6.69 -11.69
C THR A 85 -3.03 -7.22 -10.71
N LEU A 86 -3.40 -8.10 -9.77
CA LEU A 86 -2.44 -8.74 -8.86
C LEU A 86 -1.37 -9.52 -9.63
N LYS A 87 -1.78 -10.27 -10.66
CA LYS A 87 -0.86 -11.02 -11.54
C LYS A 87 0.07 -10.09 -12.33
N ALA A 88 -0.44 -8.96 -12.83
CA ALA A 88 0.36 -7.96 -13.53
C ALA A 88 1.43 -7.35 -12.60
N VAL A 89 1.05 -6.98 -11.37
CA VAL A 89 2.02 -6.51 -10.36
C VAL A 89 3.08 -7.58 -10.07
N LYS A 90 2.68 -8.82 -9.84
CA LYS A 90 3.62 -9.92 -9.58
C LYS A 90 4.60 -10.12 -10.74
N LYS A 91 4.12 -10.03 -11.99
CA LYS A 91 4.95 -10.12 -13.20
C LYS A 91 5.96 -8.97 -13.31
N SER A 92 5.67 -7.80 -12.78
CA SER A 92 6.57 -6.63 -12.80
C SER A 92 7.82 -6.81 -11.93
N GLY A 93 7.83 -7.80 -11.02
CA GLY A 93 8.92 -8.05 -10.06
C GLY A 93 8.89 -7.13 -8.84
N LEU A 94 7.89 -6.25 -8.71
CA LEU A 94 7.69 -5.42 -7.53
C LEU A 94 6.76 -6.12 -6.52
N ALA A 95 6.85 -5.73 -5.25
CA ALA A 95 6.00 -6.30 -4.22
C ALA A 95 4.53 -5.90 -4.41
N CYS A 96 3.62 -6.84 -4.15
CA CYS A 96 2.18 -6.65 -4.26
C CYS A 96 1.53 -6.60 -2.88
N ILE A 97 0.84 -5.50 -2.58
CA ILE A 97 0.06 -5.32 -1.36
C ILE A 97 -1.42 -5.32 -1.72
N SER A 98 -2.17 -6.32 -1.27
CA SER A 98 -3.63 -6.29 -1.32
C SER A 98 -4.17 -5.50 -0.14
N ASP A 99 -4.73 -4.33 -0.42
CA ASP A 99 -5.35 -3.48 0.62
C ASP A 99 -6.80 -3.90 0.83
N ILE A 100 -6.98 -4.88 1.71
CA ILE A 100 -8.27 -5.56 1.93
C ILE A 100 -8.89 -5.24 3.29
N LYS A 101 -8.10 -4.82 4.27
CA LYS A 101 -8.50 -4.49 5.64
C LYS A 101 -9.44 -5.51 6.29
N ARG A 102 -9.19 -6.82 6.03
CA ARG A 102 -10.01 -7.89 6.61
C ARG A 102 -9.73 -8.04 8.10
N GLY A 103 -10.75 -8.46 8.82
CA GLY A 103 -10.69 -8.82 10.22
C GLY A 103 -11.91 -9.68 10.55
N ASP A 104 -11.67 -10.87 11.11
CA ASP A 104 -12.74 -11.80 11.50
C ASP A 104 -12.17 -12.83 12.49
N ILE A 105 -13.03 -13.64 13.10
CA ILE A 105 -12.66 -14.63 14.11
C ILE A 105 -12.46 -16.03 13.52
N ALA A 106 -11.60 -16.81 14.16
CA ALA A 106 -11.48 -18.26 14.01
C ALA A 106 -11.45 -18.75 12.54
N ALA A 107 -12.39 -19.61 12.15
CA ALA A 107 -12.44 -20.22 10.83
C ALA A 107 -12.65 -19.20 9.69
N THR A 108 -13.39 -18.11 9.96
CA THR A 108 -13.64 -17.05 8.97
C THR A 108 -12.36 -16.27 8.68
N ALA A 109 -11.58 -15.93 9.69
CA ALA A 109 -10.24 -15.33 9.50
C ALA A 109 -9.34 -16.26 8.66
N GLY A 110 -9.40 -17.58 8.91
CA GLY A 110 -8.70 -18.59 8.10
C GLY A 110 -9.16 -18.64 6.65
N ALA A 111 -10.45 -18.41 6.37
CA ALA A 111 -10.98 -18.33 5.01
C ALA A 111 -10.44 -17.10 4.27
N TYR A 112 -10.40 -15.93 4.92
CA TYR A 112 -9.79 -14.73 4.37
C TYR A 112 -8.29 -14.91 4.11
N ALA A 113 -7.55 -15.52 5.05
CA ALA A 113 -6.13 -15.80 4.86
C ALA A 113 -5.88 -16.70 3.63
N ARG A 114 -6.67 -17.77 3.46
CA ARG A 114 -6.57 -18.63 2.27
C ARG A 114 -6.87 -17.88 0.99
N ALA A 115 -7.93 -17.07 0.96
CA ALA A 115 -8.35 -16.34 -0.24
C ALA A 115 -7.24 -15.43 -0.78
N HIS A 116 -6.49 -14.77 0.12
CA HIS A 116 -5.49 -13.77 -0.27
C HIS A 116 -4.03 -14.27 -0.23
N PHE A 117 -3.76 -15.43 0.35
CA PHE A 117 -2.41 -15.97 0.41
C PHE A 117 -2.20 -17.26 -0.37
N SER A 118 -3.25 -17.90 -0.87
CA SER A 118 -3.13 -19.17 -1.60
C SER A 118 -4.23 -19.42 -2.65
N GLY A 119 -5.18 -18.50 -2.83
CA GLY A 119 -6.26 -18.62 -3.82
C GLY A 119 -5.99 -17.81 -5.10
N ASP A 120 -7.06 -17.55 -5.85
CA ASP A 120 -7.00 -16.75 -7.08
C ASP A 120 -6.51 -15.32 -6.84
N PHE A 121 -6.73 -14.81 -5.61
CA PHE A 121 -6.28 -13.48 -5.18
C PHE A 121 -4.95 -13.51 -4.44
N GLU A 122 -4.10 -14.52 -4.69
CA GLU A 122 -2.81 -14.65 -4.03
C GLU A 122 -1.93 -13.41 -4.23
N THR A 123 -1.46 -12.87 -3.10
CA THR A 123 -0.60 -11.70 -3.03
C THR A 123 0.57 -11.91 -2.07
N ASP A 124 1.52 -10.98 -2.05
CA ASP A 124 2.69 -11.03 -1.17
C ASP A 124 2.36 -10.55 0.23
N ILE A 125 1.58 -9.46 0.33
CA ILE A 125 1.31 -8.73 1.57
C ILE A 125 -0.15 -8.29 1.56
N ILE A 126 -0.78 -8.27 2.73
CA ILE A 126 -2.17 -7.81 2.92
C ILE A 126 -2.27 -6.75 4.01
N THR A 127 -3.36 -6.00 4.03
CA THR A 127 -3.74 -5.17 5.18
C THR A 127 -4.82 -5.87 6.00
N ILE A 128 -4.71 -5.84 7.33
CA ILE A 128 -5.67 -6.47 8.26
C ILE A 128 -6.04 -5.53 9.41
N ASN A 129 -7.23 -5.75 9.95
CA ASN A 129 -7.83 -4.95 11.01
C ASN A 129 -7.84 -5.73 12.33
N PRO A 130 -7.20 -5.22 13.41
CA PRO A 130 -7.07 -5.93 14.68
C PRO A 130 -8.25 -5.68 15.64
N TYR A 131 -9.28 -4.93 15.23
CA TYR A 131 -10.36 -4.46 16.11
C TYR A 131 -11.07 -5.58 16.88
N MET A 132 -11.16 -6.79 16.30
CA MET A 132 -11.84 -7.94 16.92
C MET A 132 -10.95 -8.74 17.89
N GLY A 133 -9.73 -8.25 18.19
CA GLY A 133 -8.79 -8.89 19.11
C GLY A 133 -7.59 -9.52 18.40
N PHE A 134 -6.52 -9.73 19.16
CA PHE A 134 -5.22 -10.13 18.59
C PHE A 134 -5.14 -11.61 18.21
N ASP A 135 -5.99 -12.45 18.80
CA ASP A 135 -6.13 -13.84 18.40
C ASP A 135 -6.61 -14.00 16.95
N THR A 136 -7.31 -12.99 16.42
CA THR A 136 -7.77 -12.94 15.02
C THR A 136 -6.63 -12.77 14.00
N LEU A 137 -5.46 -12.33 14.44
CA LEU A 137 -4.26 -12.22 13.59
C LEU A 137 -3.61 -13.59 13.32
N LYS A 138 -3.84 -14.59 14.18
CA LYS A 138 -3.18 -15.90 14.12
C LYS A 138 -3.30 -16.60 12.76
N PRO A 139 -4.48 -16.70 12.11
CA PRO A 139 -4.58 -17.36 10.81
C PRO A 139 -3.71 -16.73 9.71
N PHE A 140 -3.44 -15.41 9.81
CA PHE A 140 -2.59 -14.69 8.87
C PHE A 140 -1.10 -14.85 9.23
N THR A 141 -0.75 -14.81 10.53
CA THR A 141 0.64 -15.01 10.98
C THR A 141 1.14 -16.42 10.71
N GLU A 142 0.27 -17.43 10.64
CA GLU A 142 0.63 -18.77 10.19
C GLU A 142 1.14 -18.80 8.74
N TYR A 143 0.56 -17.99 7.83
CA TYR A 143 1.07 -17.87 6.46
C TYR A 143 2.40 -17.09 6.42
N ALA A 144 2.58 -16.11 7.30
CA ALA A 144 3.87 -15.45 7.45
C ALA A 144 4.97 -16.45 7.85
N GLN A 145 4.67 -17.35 8.77
CA GLN A 145 5.61 -18.38 9.23
C GLN A 145 5.88 -19.46 8.19
N LYS A 146 4.83 -20.00 7.54
CA LYS A 146 4.89 -21.18 6.66
C LYS A 146 5.28 -20.83 5.23
N ALA A 147 4.87 -19.66 4.74
CA ALA A 147 4.97 -19.25 3.33
C ALA A 147 5.66 -17.89 3.13
N GLY A 148 6.18 -17.26 4.18
CA GLY A 148 6.86 -15.98 4.09
C GLY A 148 5.95 -14.82 3.70
N LYS A 149 4.63 -14.93 3.87
CA LYS A 149 3.68 -13.86 3.56
C LYS A 149 3.85 -12.69 4.53
N GLY A 150 3.55 -11.47 4.05
CA GLY A 150 3.61 -10.26 4.86
C GLY A 150 2.24 -9.70 5.20
N MET A 151 2.17 -8.88 6.24
CA MET A 151 0.93 -8.17 6.57
C MET A 151 1.22 -6.81 7.19
N PHE A 152 0.33 -5.85 6.91
CA PHE A 152 0.24 -4.58 7.61
C PHE A 152 -1.03 -4.55 8.46
N VAL A 153 -0.87 -4.38 9.76
CA VAL A 153 -1.97 -4.22 10.70
C VAL A 153 -2.30 -2.74 10.85
N LEU A 154 -3.58 -2.38 10.87
CA LEU A 154 -4.00 -1.01 11.12
C LEU A 154 -3.59 -0.61 12.55
N LEU A 155 -2.72 0.40 12.65
CA LEU A 155 -2.24 0.95 13.93
C LEU A 155 -2.77 2.37 14.15
N ARG A 156 -2.52 3.25 13.18
CA ARG A 156 -2.98 4.64 13.20
C ARG A 156 -3.42 5.04 11.81
N THR A 157 -4.69 5.35 11.64
CA THR A 157 -5.26 5.76 10.35
C THR A 157 -5.30 7.28 10.19
N SER A 158 -5.34 7.79 8.95
CA SER A 158 -5.23 9.24 8.68
C SER A 158 -6.56 9.99 8.71
N ASN A 159 -7.70 9.28 8.84
CA ASN A 159 -9.03 9.90 8.86
C ASN A 159 -9.35 10.53 10.22
N PRO A 160 -10.18 11.58 10.28
CA PRO A 160 -10.55 12.23 11.56
C PRO A 160 -11.15 11.29 12.60
N GLY A 161 -11.91 10.28 12.18
CA GLY A 161 -12.55 9.29 13.07
C GLY A 161 -11.58 8.41 13.86
N MET A 162 -10.27 8.45 13.58
CA MET A 162 -9.27 7.75 14.40
C MET A 162 -9.31 8.17 15.89
N THR A 163 -9.76 9.39 16.17
CA THR A 163 -9.96 9.89 17.54
C THR A 163 -11.07 9.17 18.30
N ASP A 164 -12.01 8.55 17.59
CA ASP A 164 -13.16 7.88 18.20
C ASP A 164 -12.81 6.53 18.82
N ILE A 165 -11.76 5.89 18.32
CA ILE A 165 -11.30 4.56 18.76
C ILE A 165 -9.81 4.55 19.05
N GLU A 166 -8.96 4.81 18.04
CA GLU A 166 -7.52 4.55 18.12
C GLU A 166 -6.83 5.37 19.22
N GLN A 167 -7.23 6.64 19.38
CA GLN A 167 -6.67 7.56 20.39
C GLN A 167 -7.41 7.56 21.74
N LYS A 168 -8.42 6.70 21.93
CA LYS A 168 -9.09 6.61 23.23
C LYS A 168 -8.12 6.12 24.30
N GLU A 169 -8.10 6.86 25.42
CA GLU A 169 -7.33 6.48 26.59
C GLU A 169 -7.98 5.30 27.33
N LEU A 170 -7.15 4.39 27.79
CA LEU A 170 -7.54 3.22 28.57
C LEU A 170 -7.40 3.54 30.06
N LYS A 171 -8.24 2.93 30.89
CA LYS A 171 -8.17 3.11 32.35
C LYS A 171 -6.84 2.67 32.95
N GLU A 172 -6.22 1.67 32.34
CA GLU A 172 -4.94 1.10 32.74
C GLU A 172 -3.74 1.93 32.24
N GLY A 173 -4.01 3.03 31.55
CA GLY A 173 -3.03 3.89 30.89
C GLY A 173 -2.77 3.50 29.43
N GLY A 174 -2.25 4.45 28.65
CA GLY A 174 -2.06 4.31 27.22
C GLY A 174 -3.36 4.44 26.42
N ARG A 175 -3.26 4.30 25.10
CA ARG A 175 -4.38 4.42 24.13
C ARG A 175 -4.67 3.06 23.51
N VAL A 176 -5.80 2.93 22.84
CA VAL A 176 -6.13 1.71 22.07
C VAL A 176 -5.02 1.37 21.08
N LEU A 177 -4.50 2.36 20.34
CA LEU A 177 -3.40 2.13 19.38
C LEU A 177 -2.11 1.66 20.06
N ASP A 178 -1.84 2.06 21.32
CA ASP A 178 -0.64 1.63 22.04
C ASP A 178 -0.71 0.13 22.38
N GLY A 179 -1.92 -0.39 22.65
CA GLY A 179 -2.16 -1.83 22.80
C GLY A 179 -1.90 -2.60 21.51
N VAL A 180 -2.33 -2.07 20.36
CA VAL A 180 -2.04 -2.66 19.04
C VAL A 180 -0.53 -2.64 18.78
N GLY A 181 0.14 -1.51 19.02
CA GLY A 181 1.58 -1.39 18.82
C GLY A 181 2.40 -2.37 19.67
N ALA A 182 2.03 -2.55 20.94
CA ALA A 182 2.66 -3.53 21.83
C ALA A 182 2.53 -4.97 21.31
N GLU A 183 1.37 -5.34 20.75
CA GLU A 183 1.20 -6.66 20.11
C GLU A 183 2.07 -6.81 18.87
N LEU A 184 2.18 -5.77 18.03
CA LEU A 184 3.05 -5.81 16.85
C LEU A 184 4.52 -5.98 17.23
N GLU A 185 4.98 -5.32 18.30
CA GLU A 185 6.34 -5.52 18.82
C GLU A 185 6.54 -6.95 19.36
N ARG A 186 5.54 -7.51 20.05
CA ARG A 186 5.57 -8.89 20.52
C ARG A 186 5.72 -9.86 19.36
N LEU A 187 4.89 -9.70 18.32
CA LEU A 187 4.95 -10.51 17.09
C LEU A 187 6.29 -10.33 16.37
N SER A 188 6.81 -9.11 16.30
CA SER A 188 8.11 -8.85 15.68
C SER A 188 9.24 -9.62 16.38
N LYS A 189 9.26 -9.61 17.71
CA LYS A 189 10.23 -10.38 18.53
C LYS A 189 10.06 -11.89 18.32
N GLU A 190 8.83 -12.37 18.25
CA GLU A 190 8.54 -13.79 17.98
C GLU A 190 9.08 -14.19 16.59
N PHE A 191 8.79 -13.40 15.54
CA PHE A 191 9.26 -13.68 14.20
C PHE A 191 10.77 -13.56 14.01
N ALA A 192 11.48 -12.80 14.81
CA ALA A 192 12.94 -12.74 14.80
C ALA A 192 13.58 -14.12 15.02
N SER A 193 12.93 -15.01 15.77
CA SER A 193 13.39 -16.39 15.97
C SER A 193 13.21 -17.28 14.72
N PHE A 194 12.18 -17.01 13.89
CA PHE A 194 11.95 -17.74 12.64
C PHE A 194 12.80 -17.20 11.49
N TYR A 195 13.16 -15.92 11.53
CA TYR A 195 13.88 -15.21 10.48
C TYR A 195 15.12 -14.47 11.02
N PRO A 196 16.08 -15.17 11.64
CA PRO A 196 17.17 -14.53 12.41
C PRO A 196 18.15 -13.70 11.57
N GLN A 197 18.13 -13.85 10.23
CA GLN A 197 19.00 -13.09 9.31
C GLN A 197 18.29 -11.96 8.60
N GLN A 198 17.02 -11.70 8.93
CA GLN A 198 16.24 -10.63 8.29
C GLN A 198 16.14 -9.42 9.20
N THR A 199 16.07 -8.25 8.59
CA THR A 199 16.16 -6.94 9.27
C THR A 199 14.81 -6.31 9.54
N CYS A 200 13.73 -6.93 9.08
CA CYS A 200 12.38 -6.54 9.45
C CYS A 200 11.50 -7.77 9.74
N SER A 201 10.40 -7.54 10.41
CA SER A 201 9.38 -8.54 10.69
C SER A 201 8.45 -8.72 9.48
N PRO A 202 7.84 -9.92 9.28
CA PRO A 202 6.77 -10.08 8.31
C PRO A 202 5.48 -9.35 8.71
N VAL A 203 5.43 -8.76 9.91
CA VAL A 203 4.30 -7.98 10.42
C VAL A 203 4.73 -6.53 10.53
N GLY A 204 4.10 -5.66 9.76
CA GLY A 204 4.26 -4.22 9.76
C GLY A 204 2.98 -3.50 10.22
N ALA A 205 2.97 -2.18 10.15
CA ALA A 205 1.85 -1.36 10.57
C ALA A 205 1.41 -0.36 9.48
N VAL A 206 0.11 -0.11 9.37
CA VAL A 206 -0.41 1.07 8.65
C VAL A 206 -0.35 2.24 9.62
N VAL A 207 0.42 3.28 9.24
CA VAL A 207 0.61 4.49 10.04
C VAL A 207 0.43 5.72 9.18
N GLY A 208 -0.71 6.41 9.33
CA GLY A 208 -1.02 7.66 8.66
C GLY A 208 -1.02 8.81 9.65
N CYS A 209 -0.18 9.83 9.44
CA CYS A 209 -0.13 11.03 10.25
C CYS A 209 -0.42 12.28 9.42
N THR A 210 -1.01 13.27 10.06
CA THR A 210 -1.23 14.61 9.50
C THR A 210 -0.33 15.65 10.17
N GLU A 211 0.23 15.31 11.34
CA GLU A 211 1.09 16.18 12.14
C GLU A 211 2.50 15.55 12.30
N GLU A 212 3.54 16.36 12.17
CA GLU A 212 4.93 15.90 12.26
C GLU A 212 5.29 15.42 13.69
N SER A 213 4.77 16.06 14.72
CA SER A 213 4.98 15.67 16.12
C SER A 213 4.43 14.27 16.42
N ASP A 214 3.26 13.94 15.87
CA ASP A 214 2.63 12.62 16.00
C ASP A 214 3.45 11.56 15.25
N ALA A 215 3.90 11.88 14.04
CA ALA A 215 4.78 11.02 13.24
C ALA A 215 6.10 10.70 13.97
N LYS A 216 6.72 11.72 14.57
CA LYS A 216 7.95 11.58 15.35
C LYS A 216 7.73 10.67 16.57
N ALA A 217 6.68 10.92 17.34
CA ALA A 217 6.35 10.12 18.54
C ALA A 217 6.11 8.65 18.17
N LEU A 218 5.34 8.36 17.09
CA LEU A 218 5.07 7.00 16.64
C LEU A 218 6.33 6.29 16.14
N ARG A 219 7.22 6.98 15.41
CA ARG A 219 8.47 6.37 14.95
C ARG A 219 9.45 6.12 16.08
N GLU A 220 9.51 7.00 17.08
CA GLU A 220 10.34 6.82 18.29
C GLU A 220 9.82 5.66 19.14
N THR A 221 8.50 5.51 19.24
CA THR A 221 7.87 4.41 20.01
C THR A 221 8.04 3.06 19.33
N TYR A 222 7.95 3.00 17.99
CA TYR A 222 8.00 1.77 17.21
C TYR A 222 9.15 1.76 16.18
N PRO A 223 10.43 1.81 16.63
CA PRO A 223 11.58 1.96 15.73
C PRO A 223 11.79 0.77 14.78
N ASP A 224 11.41 -0.43 15.19
CA ASP A 224 11.69 -1.68 14.49
C ASP A 224 10.53 -2.18 13.62
N ILE A 225 9.40 -1.45 13.58
CA ILE A 225 8.24 -1.81 12.76
C ILE A 225 8.30 -1.10 11.41
N PHE A 226 8.21 -1.87 10.31
CA PHE A 226 8.11 -1.33 8.96
C PHE A 226 6.71 -0.74 8.72
N PHE A 227 6.62 0.50 8.20
CA PHE A 227 5.35 1.20 8.05
C PHE A 227 4.85 1.24 6.60
N LEU A 228 3.55 1.03 6.42
CA LEU A 228 2.80 1.47 5.25
C LEU A 228 2.17 2.84 5.59
N ILE A 229 2.63 3.88 4.89
CA ILE A 229 2.29 5.28 5.16
C ILE A 229 1.31 5.76 4.10
N PRO A 230 -0.01 5.86 4.40
CA PRO A 230 -1.01 6.35 3.47
C PRO A 230 -1.00 7.87 3.38
N GLY A 231 -1.58 8.41 2.29
CA GLY A 231 -1.97 9.82 2.22
C GLY A 231 -0.89 10.79 1.72
N TYR A 232 0.15 10.29 1.04
CA TYR A 232 1.08 11.16 0.33
C TYR A 232 0.42 11.73 -0.94
N GLY A 233 0.32 13.04 -1.00
CA GLY A 233 -0.16 13.75 -2.20
C GLY A 233 -0.46 15.22 -1.93
N ALA A 234 -0.02 16.09 -2.84
CA ALA A 234 -0.46 17.47 -3.10
C ALA A 234 -0.17 18.60 -2.08
N GLN A 235 0.44 18.36 -0.90
CA GLN A 235 0.82 19.45 0.01
C GLN A 235 2.21 19.21 0.59
N GLY A 236 3.12 20.18 0.48
CA GLY A 236 4.55 20.06 0.82
C GLY A 236 4.89 19.60 2.27
N GLY A 237 3.95 19.65 3.22
CA GLY A 237 4.11 19.07 4.55
C GLY A 237 4.07 17.54 4.57
N ALA A 238 3.41 16.89 3.60
CA ALA A 238 3.24 15.45 3.57
C ALA A 238 4.55 14.69 3.35
N ALA A 239 5.47 15.21 2.56
CA ALA A 239 6.78 14.58 2.31
C ALA A 239 7.65 14.55 3.57
N ARG A 240 7.66 15.63 4.35
CA ARG A 240 8.43 15.70 5.60
C ARG A 240 7.88 14.77 6.69
N ILE A 241 6.56 14.70 6.83
CA ILE A 241 5.91 13.74 7.74
C ILE A 241 6.22 12.31 7.33
N ALA A 242 6.11 12.00 6.03
CA ALA A 242 6.44 10.69 5.50
C ALA A 242 7.93 10.35 5.74
N ALA A 243 8.85 11.28 5.48
CA ALA A 243 10.27 11.12 5.72
C ALA A 243 10.59 10.83 7.20
N THR A 244 9.91 11.50 8.12
CA THR A 244 10.02 11.22 9.57
C THR A 244 9.61 9.78 9.90
N LEU A 245 8.52 9.29 9.31
CA LEU A 245 8.05 7.92 9.50
C LEU A 245 8.94 6.87 8.82
N LEU A 246 9.73 7.25 7.81
CA LEU A 246 10.65 6.36 7.12
C LEU A 246 11.97 6.08 7.86
N LYS A 247 12.26 6.74 8.97
CA LYS A 247 13.46 6.49 9.78
C LYS A 247 13.47 5.07 10.35
N ASN A 248 14.66 4.60 10.78
CA ASN A 248 14.89 3.30 11.42
C ASN A 248 14.48 2.11 10.52
N ALA A 249 13.48 1.33 10.90
CA ALA A 249 13.04 0.15 10.13
C ALA A 249 12.53 0.49 8.72
N GLY A 250 12.29 1.76 8.44
CA GLY A 250 11.79 2.20 7.15
C GLY A 250 10.27 2.06 6.98
N GLY A 251 9.87 2.13 5.73
CA GLY A 251 8.47 2.06 5.33
C GLY A 251 8.29 2.20 3.84
N THR A 252 7.04 2.21 3.43
CA THR A 252 6.63 2.57 2.08
C THR A 252 5.52 3.60 2.11
N VAL A 253 5.53 4.55 1.18
CA VAL A 253 4.65 5.73 1.17
C VAL A 253 3.70 5.65 0.00
N ASN A 254 2.40 5.54 0.29
CA ASN A 254 1.39 5.33 -0.75
C ASN A 254 0.95 6.64 -1.41
N SER A 255 1.06 6.70 -2.73
CA SER A 255 0.46 7.70 -3.60
C SER A 255 -0.45 7.01 -4.62
N SER A 256 -1.74 7.39 -4.68
CA SER A 256 -2.72 6.85 -5.64
C SER A 256 -3.09 7.91 -6.68
N ARG A 257 -3.99 8.82 -6.36
CA ARG A 257 -4.51 9.82 -7.30
C ARG A 257 -3.45 10.72 -7.92
N GLY A 258 -2.36 11.00 -7.18
CA GLY A 258 -1.23 11.79 -7.68
C GLY A 258 -0.59 11.17 -8.92
N ILE A 259 -0.61 9.85 -9.02
CA ILE A 259 -0.05 9.06 -10.12
C ILE A 259 -1.15 8.65 -11.09
N LEU A 260 -2.22 8.03 -10.62
CA LEU A 260 -3.33 7.58 -11.46
C LEU A 260 -3.95 8.72 -12.30
N CYS A 261 -4.06 9.92 -11.74
CA CYS A 261 -4.65 11.07 -12.42
C CYS A 261 -3.59 12.07 -12.93
N ALA A 262 -2.34 11.66 -13.12
CA ALA A 262 -1.26 12.54 -13.54
C ALA A 262 -1.53 13.18 -14.94
N TRP A 263 -2.19 12.45 -15.83
CA TRP A 263 -2.60 12.97 -17.14
C TRP A 263 -3.44 14.26 -17.05
N LYS A 264 -4.25 14.43 -15.98
CA LYS A 264 -5.06 15.64 -15.74
C LYS A 264 -4.21 16.89 -15.45
N LYS A 265 -2.94 16.72 -15.15
CA LYS A 265 -1.98 17.80 -14.91
C LYS A 265 -1.03 18.03 -16.09
N SER A 266 -1.05 17.16 -17.11
CA SER A 266 -0.23 17.25 -18.31
C SER A 266 -0.95 18.08 -19.39
N PRO A 267 -0.43 19.27 -19.77
CA PRO A 267 -1.03 20.06 -20.85
C PRO A 267 -1.14 19.27 -22.16
N THR A 268 -0.13 18.44 -22.46
CA THR A 268 -0.12 17.59 -23.66
C THR A 268 -1.25 16.55 -23.61
N CYS A 269 -1.44 15.86 -22.47
CA CYS A 269 -2.53 14.88 -22.33
C CYS A 269 -3.91 15.56 -22.42
N LEU A 270 -4.07 16.74 -21.81
CA LEU A 270 -5.33 17.49 -21.87
C LEU A 270 -5.67 17.93 -23.29
N GLN A 271 -4.68 18.39 -24.08
CA GLN A 271 -4.88 18.73 -25.48
C GLN A 271 -5.28 17.49 -26.30
N LYS A 272 -4.57 16.37 -26.12
CA LYS A 272 -4.87 15.10 -26.80
C LYS A 272 -6.24 14.53 -26.40
N GLU A 273 -6.67 14.74 -25.15
CA GLU A 273 -8.04 14.34 -24.72
C GLU A 273 -9.10 15.17 -25.46
N GLN A 274 -8.88 16.47 -25.61
CA GLN A 274 -9.82 17.37 -26.31
C GLN A 274 -9.97 17.03 -27.80
N ASP A 275 -8.89 16.66 -28.47
CA ASP A 275 -8.91 16.28 -29.90
C ASP A 275 -9.14 14.79 -30.14
N GLY A 276 -9.30 13.97 -29.08
CA GLY A 276 -9.58 12.55 -29.13
C GLY A 276 -8.37 11.67 -29.51
N SER A 277 -7.16 12.22 -29.54
CA SER A 277 -5.94 11.50 -29.90
C SER A 277 -5.19 10.90 -28.72
N LEU A 278 -5.69 11.08 -27.47
CA LEU A 278 -5.05 10.56 -26.28
C LEU A 278 -4.98 9.03 -26.30
N THR A 279 -3.80 8.53 -25.97
CA THR A 279 -3.51 7.09 -25.95
C THR A 279 -3.25 6.59 -24.53
N MET A 280 -3.24 5.26 -24.35
CA MET A 280 -2.86 4.64 -23.09
C MET A 280 -1.37 4.89 -22.79
N ASP A 281 -0.51 4.89 -23.80
CA ASP A 281 0.91 5.23 -23.70
C ASP A 281 1.14 6.63 -23.12
N ASP A 282 0.40 7.64 -23.59
CA ASP A 282 0.49 9.01 -23.08
C ASP A 282 0.14 9.09 -21.58
N ILE A 283 -0.85 8.32 -21.17
CA ILE A 283 -1.27 8.21 -19.76
C ILE A 283 -0.18 7.52 -18.95
N GLY A 284 0.37 6.43 -19.47
CA GLY A 284 1.48 5.70 -18.86
C GLY A 284 2.71 6.59 -18.65
N ASP A 285 3.07 7.38 -19.66
CA ASP A 285 4.18 8.33 -19.59
C ASP A 285 3.95 9.39 -18.52
N ALA A 286 2.75 9.96 -18.44
CA ALA A 286 2.38 10.93 -17.41
C ALA A 286 2.44 10.32 -15.99
N ALA A 287 1.93 9.09 -15.83
CA ALA A 287 1.95 8.37 -14.57
C ALA A 287 3.40 8.00 -14.15
N GLY A 288 4.21 7.53 -15.09
CA GLY A 288 5.63 7.23 -14.87
C GLY A 288 6.43 8.45 -14.43
N ALA A 289 6.24 9.60 -15.09
CA ALA A 289 6.86 10.86 -14.72
C ALA A 289 6.44 11.30 -13.31
N ALA A 290 5.16 11.23 -12.98
CA ALA A 290 4.65 11.56 -11.65
C ALA A 290 5.19 10.62 -10.55
N ALA A 291 5.40 9.34 -10.86
CA ALA A 291 6.00 8.40 -9.93
C ALA A 291 7.49 8.72 -9.67
N ILE A 292 8.25 9.10 -10.69
CA ILE A 292 9.64 9.54 -10.55
C ILE A 292 9.70 10.81 -9.70
N GLU A 293 8.84 11.79 -9.95
CA GLU A 293 8.77 13.04 -9.18
C GLU A 293 8.47 12.75 -7.70
N ALA A 294 7.44 11.93 -7.42
CA ALA A 294 7.06 11.56 -6.06
C ALA A 294 8.19 10.82 -5.32
N LYS A 295 8.86 9.87 -5.99
CA LYS A 295 10.04 9.20 -5.44
C LYS A 295 11.13 10.19 -5.06
N ASN A 296 11.48 11.12 -5.97
CA ASN A 296 12.55 12.07 -5.76
C ASN A 296 12.23 13.07 -4.63
N ASP A 297 10.97 13.50 -4.53
CA ASP A 297 10.50 14.36 -3.45
C ASP A 297 10.64 13.66 -2.08
N LEU A 298 10.22 12.39 -1.98
CA LEU A 298 10.39 11.59 -0.77
C LEU A 298 11.86 11.41 -0.38
N LEU A 299 12.73 11.09 -1.35
CA LEU A 299 14.16 10.93 -1.10
C LEU A 299 14.82 12.25 -0.68
N SER A 300 14.44 13.37 -1.30
CA SER A 300 14.93 14.71 -0.94
C SER A 300 14.48 15.11 0.46
N ALA A 301 13.21 14.87 0.81
CA ALA A 301 12.70 15.14 2.14
C ALA A 301 13.38 14.27 3.21
N PHE A 302 13.70 13.01 2.91
CA PHE A 302 14.41 12.12 3.81
C PHE A 302 15.88 12.57 4.01
N ALA A 303 16.55 13.01 2.95
CA ALA A 303 17.92 13.50 3.03
C ALA A 303 18.08 14.84 3.80
N ALA A 304 16.97 15.59 3.97
CA ALA A 304 16.92 16.86 4.69
C ALA A 304 16.64 16.71 6.20
N LEU A 305 16.46 15.48 6.72
CA LEU A 305 16.24 15.18 8.15
C LEU A 305 17.53 14.82 8.88
#